data_5160c259947ebf0f631e6e39e70e3cf5
#
_entry.id   5160c259947ebf0f631e6e39e70e3cf5
#
_cell.length_a   1.000
_cell.length_b   1.000
_cell.length_c   1.000
_cell.angle_alpha   90.00
_cell.angle_beta   90.00
_cell.angle_gamma   90.00
#
_symmetry.space_group_name_H-M   'P 1'
#
loop_
_entity.id
_entity.type
_entity.pdbx_description
1 polymer ?
#
loop_
_entity_poly.entity_id
_entity_poly.type
_entity_poly.pdbx_seq_one_letter_code
_entity_poly.pdbx_strand_id
1 'polypeptide(L)'
;MTRRIVISGAPGTGKTSIIKELSIRGYKCHSEISREIIENQLETGGTTTPWQDLDKFSELVIDKRLIQFESAVDDVEFYDRGIIDSLAYLLKDKIPITNKWKSIANNNKYFNTVFITPP
;
A
#
# COMPACT_ATOMS: atom_id res chain seq x y z
N MET A 1 -6.83 12.06 16.30
CA MET A 1 -7.03 11.49 14.95
C MET A 1 -5.68 11.26 14.29
N THR A 2 -5.46 10.09 13.77
CA THR A 2 -4.18 9.75 13.13
C THR A 2 -4.03 10.47 11.80
N ARG A 3 -2.87 11.05 11.56
CA ARG A 3 -2.44 11.47 10.22
C ARG A 3 -1.76 10.28 9.57
N ARG A 4 -2.40 9.73 8.55
CA ARG A 4 -1.89 8.59 7.78
C ARG A 4 -1.19 9.11 6.54
N ILE A 5 0.14 9.14 6.58
CA ILE A 5 0.97 9.73 5.52
C ILE A 5 1.52 8.63 4.61
N VAL A 6 1.21 8.73 3.33
CA VAL A 6 1.68 7.77 2.33
C VAL A 6 3.03 8.22 1.78
N ILE A 7 3.96 7.27 1.68
CA ILE A 7 5.21 7.44 0.95
C ILE A 7 5.13 6.56 -0.28
N SER A 8 5.25 7.17 -1.46
CA SER A 8 5.15 6.47 -2.73
C SER A 8 6.42 6.70 -3.55
N GLY A 9 6.50 6.09 -4.71
CA GLY A 9 7.64 6.18 -5.61
C GLY A 9 7.99 4.83 -6.21
N ALA A 10 8.77 4.86 -7.29
CA ALA A 10 9.20 3.65 -7.98
C ALA A 10 10.19 2.86 -7.12
N PRO A 11 10.32 1.54 -7.36
CA PRO A 11 11.37 0.74 -6.72
C PRO A 11 12.76 1.33 -6.98
N GLY A 12 13.62 1.30 -5.97
CA GLY A 12 14.98 1.81 -6.10
C GLY A 12 15.15 3.32 -5.96
N THR A 13 14.12 4.04 -5.51
CA THR A 13 14.16 5.51 -5.36
C THR A 13 14.53 5.97 -3.95
N GLY A 14 14.98 5.09 -3.08
CA GLY A 14 15.34 5.43 -1.70
C GLY A 14 14.19 5.39 -0.70
N LYS A 15 13.02 4.96 -1.12
CA LYS A 15 11.83 4.87 -0.27
C LYS A 15 12.05 4.01 0.97
N THR A 16 12.68 2.86 0.83
CA THR A 16 13.00 1.95 1.94
C THR A 16 13.90 2.62 2.97
N SER A 17 14.90 3.38 2.53
CA SER A 17 15.80 4.09 3.43
C SER A 17 15.09 5.17 4.23
N ILE A 18 14.15 5.89 3.60
CA ILE A 18 13.35 6.92 4.27
C ILE A 18 12.46 6.28 5.35
N ILE A 19 11.78 5.20 5.02
CA ILE A 19 10.90 4.50 5.96
C ILE A 19 11.68 3.95 7.13
N LYS A 20 12.87 3.38 6.88
CA LYS A 20 13.74 2.88 7.92
C LYS A 20 14.18 3.99 8.87
N GLU A 21 14.55 5.16 8.34
CA GLU A 21 14.95 6.31 9.16
C GLU A 21 13.79 6.82 10.01
N LEU A 22 12.58 6.90 9.45
CA LEU A 22 11.39 7.30 10.20
C LEU A 22 11.10 6.33 11.35
N SER A 23 11.25 5.04 11.09
CA SER A 23 11.08 4.01 12.12
C SER A 23 12.11 4.14 13.24
N ILE A 24 13.36 4.42 12.90
CA ILE A 24 14.44 4.67 13.88
C ILE A 24 14.11 5.88 14.75
N ARG A 25 13.48 6.91 14.18
CA ARG A 25 13.08 8.11 14.91
C ARG A 25 11.82 7.93 15.77
N GLY A 26 11.28 6.72 15.82
CA GLY A 26 10.14 6.39 16.68
C GLY A 26 8.78 6.49 16.03
N TYR A 27 8.69 6.77 14.73
CA TYR A 27 7.42 6.76 14.02
C TYR A 27 6.99 5.35 13.68
N LYS A 28 5.68 5.08 13.76
CA LYS A 28 5.13 3.82 13.30
C LYS A 28 5.05 3.84 11.78
N CYS A 29 5.63 2.81 11.16
CA CYS A 29 5.64 2.65 9.71
C CYS A 29 5.01 1.32 9.33
N HIS A 30 4.17 1.33 8.30
CA HIS A 30 3.53 0.14 7.76
C HIS A 30 4.27 -0.31 6.51
N SER A 31 4.60 -1.60 6.46
CA SER A 31 5.37 -2.19 5.37
C SER A 31 4.59 -2.27 4.06
N GLU A 32 5.30 -2.46 2.96
CA GLU A 32 4.72 -2.58 1.63
C GLU A 32 4.05 -3.96 1.48
N ILE A 33 2.73 -3.96 1.46
CA ILE A 33 1.90 -5.17 1.46
C ILE A 33 2.09 -6.02 0.20
N SER A 34 2.23 -5.38 -0.96
CA SER A 34 2.39 -6.13 -2.22
C SER A 34 3.60 -7.04 -2.18
N ARG A 35 4.71 -6.56 -1.63
CA ARG A 35 5.95 -7.34 -1.50
C ARG A 35 5.75 -8.55 -0.60
N GLU A 36 5.12 -8.35 0.55
CA GLU A 36 4.84 -9.44 1.50
C GLU A 36 4.01 -10.54 0.87
N ILE A 37 2.98 -10.17 0.11
CA ILE A 37 2.12 -11.14 -0.56
C ILE A 37 2.90 -11.91 -1.63
N ILE A 38 3.68 -11.22 -2.45
CA ILE A 38 4.49 -11.86 -3.49
C ILE A 38 5.46 -12.86 -2.88
N GLU A 39 6.20 -12.46 -1.85
CA GLU A 39 7.15 -13.34 -1.16
C GLU A 39 6.45 -14.58 -0.60
N ASN A 40 5.30 -14.40 0.04
CA ASN A 40 4.52 -15.51 0.59
C ASN A 40 4.06 -16.48 -0.52
N GLN A 41 3.56 -15.96 -1.65
CA GLN A 41 3.11 -16.80 -2.75
C GLN A 41 4.28 -17.58 -3.38
N LEU A 42 5.44 -16.96 -3.53
CA LEU A 42 6.62 -17.64 -4.04
C LEU A 42 7.09 -18.76 -3.13
N GLU A 43 7.05 -18.57 -1.80
CA GLU A 43 7.42 -19.60 -0.83
C GLU A 43 6.45 -20.76 -0.78
N THR A 44 5.15 -20.49 -0.91
CA THR A 44 4.10 -21.51 -0.76
C THR A 44 3.65 -22.15 -2.07
N GLY A 45 4.18 -21.68 -3.22
CA GLY A 45 3.76 -22.15 -4.53
C GLY A 45 2.38 -21.66 -4.94
N GLY A 46 1.89 -20.60 -4.33
CA GLY A 46 0.59 -20.01 -4.65
C GLY A 46 0.60 -19.25 -5.99
N THR A 47 -0.60 -18.93 -6.49
CA THR A 47 -0.79 -18.26 -7.78
C THR A 47 -1.32 -16.85 -7.68
N THR A 48 -1.52 -16.32 -6.47
CA THR A 48 -2.03 -14.97 -6.23
C THR A 48 -0.88 -13.97 -6.32
N THR A 49 -0.41 -13.74 -7.54
CA THR A 49 0.65 -12.79 -7.88
C THR A 49 0.14 -11.84 -8.97
N PRO A 50 0.77 -10.66 -9.15
CA PRO A 50 0.29 -9.72 -10.16
C PRO A 50 0.44 -10.22 -11.60
N TRP A 51 1.36 -11.16 -11.85
CA TRP A 51 1.56 -11.73 -13.19
C TRP A 51 0.72 -12.99 -13.46
N GLN A 52 0.16 -13.64 -12.43
CA GLN A 52 -0.66 -14.85 -12.58
C GLN A 52 -2.15 -14.56 -12.41
N ASP A 53 -2.51 -13.70 -11.47
CA ASP A 53 -3.92 -13.38 -11.17
C ASP A 53 -3.99 -11.98 -10.56
N LEU A 54 -3.96 -10.96 -11.41
CA LEU A 54 -3.92 -9.57 -10.97
C LEU A 54 -5.16 -9.15 -10.19
N ASP A 55 -6.35 -9.62 -10.57
CA ASP A 55 -7.59 -9.30 -9.87
C ASP A 55 -7.55 -9.78 -8.43
N LYS A 56 -7.21 -11.04 -8.23
CA LYS A 56 -7.15 -11.66 -6.90
C LYS A 56 -6.03 -11.06 -6.06
N PHE A 57 -4.88 -10.81 -6.68
CA PHE A 57 -3.77 -10.16 -6.03
C PHE A 57 -4.15 -8.76 -5.54
N SER A 58 -4.79 -7.97 -6.39
CA SER A 58 -5.21 -6.60 -6.06
C SER A 58 -6.26 -6.58 -4.96
N GLU A 59 -7.21 -7.51 -4.99
CA GLU A 59 -8.21 -7.64 -3.93
C GLU A 59 -7.54 -7.93 -2.59
N LEU A 60 -6.59 -8.85 -2.55
CA LEU A 60 -5.88 -9.19 -1.33
C LEU A 60 -5.03 -8.01 -0.82
N VAL A 61 -4.36 -7.29 -1.72
CA VAL A 61 -3.58 -6.10 -1.35
C VAL A 61 -4.47 -5.02 -0.75
N ILE A 62 -5.60 -4.72 -1.39
CA ILE A 62 -6.52 -3.70 -0.91
C ILE A 62 -7.10 -4.07 0.45
N ASP A 63 -7.50 -5.32 0.64
CA ASP A 63 -8.03 -5.80 1.91
C ASP A 63 -7.00 -5.66 3.04
N LYS A 64 -5.74 -6.04 2.79
CA LYS A 64 -4.68 -5.91 3.79
C LYS A 64 -4.30 -4.46 4.06
N ARG A 65 -4.30 -3.60 3.04
CA ARG A 65 -4.07 -2.16 3.23
C ARG A 65 -5.18 -1.50 4.03
N LEU A 66 -6.42 -1.96 3.86
CA LEU A 66 -7.53 -1.48 4.67
C LEU A 66 -7.34 -1.85 6.15
N ILE A 67 -6.90 -3.07 6.42
CA ILE A 67 -6.59 -3.50 7.80
C ILE A 67 -5.48 -2.63 8.39
N GLN A 68 -4.41 -2.36 7.66
CA GLN A 68 -3.36 -1.43 8.11
C GLN A 68 -3.93 -0.04 8.41
N PHE A 69 -4.76 0.47 7.53
CA PHE A 69 -5.38 1.78 7.67
C PHE A 69 -6.20 1.87 8.96
N GLU A 70 -7.05 0.86 9.20
CA GLU A 70 -7.92 0.82 10.35
C GLU A 70 -7.19 0.55 11.68
N SER A 71 -5.99 -0.02 11.62
CA SER A 71 -5.20 -0.35 12.80
C SER A 71 -4.44 0.84 13.38
N ALA A 72 -4.51 2.01 12.76
CA ALA A 72 -3.75 3.19 13.18
C ALA A 72 -4.17 3.68 14.56
N VAL A 73 -3.19 3.95 15.43
CA VAL A 73 -3.40 4.39 16.81
C VAL A 73 -2.55 5.59 17.20
N ASP A 74 -1.45 5.87 16.51
CA ASP A 74 -0.56 6.99 16.81
C ASP A 74 -1.04 8.28 16.15
N ASP A 75 -0.53 9.43 16.59
CA ASP A 75 -0.89 10.72 15.98
C ASP A 75 -0.44 10.82 14.52
N VAL A 76 0.69 10.22 14.20
CA VAL A 76 1.25 10.17 12.85
C VAL A 76 1.75 8.76 12.55
N GLU A 77 1.30 8.18 11.44
CA GLU A 77 1.80 6.90 10.96
C GLU A 77 2.12 7.00 9.49
N PHE A 78 3.18 6.33 9.07
CA PHE A 78 3.65 6.33 7.69
C PHE A 78 3.35 5.00 7.02
N TYR A 79 2.99 5.05 5.74
CA TYR A 79 2.58 3.90 4.96
C TYR A 79 3.43 3.79 3.70
N ASP A 80 4.05 2.64 3.52
CA ASP A 80 4.76 2.31 2.28
C ASP A 80 3.71 1.97 1.22
N ARG A 81 3.25 3.00 0.51
CA ARG A 81 2.11 3.01 -0.39
C ARG A 81 0.77 2.84 0.34
N GLY A 82 -0.30 3.16 -0.35
CA GLY A 82 -1.65 3.12 0.21
C GLY A 82 -2.65 2.49 -0.76
N ILE A 83 -3.93 2.52 -0.37
CA ILE A 83 -5.02 1.94 -1.16
C ILE A 83 -5.10 2.56 -2.55
N ILE A 84 -4.87 3.87 -2.68
CA ILE A 84 -4.93 4.58 -3.97
C ILE A 84 -3.86 4.06 -4.94
N ASP A 85 -2.69 3.68 -4.43
CA ASP A 85 -1.64 3.08 -5.29
C ASP A 85 -2.12 1.79 -5.95
N SER A 86 -2.91 0.99 -5.24
CA SER A 86 -3.51 -0.23 -5.80
C SER A 86 -4.48 0.09 -6.92
N LEU A 87 -5.32 1.11 -6.74
CA LEU A 87 -6.29 1.52 -7.76
C LEU A 87 -5.59 2.08 -9.00
N ALA A 88 -4.53 2.87 -8.82
CA ALA A 88 -3.73 3.39 -9.92
C ALA A 88 -3.08 2.27 -10.73
N TYR A 89 -2.60 1.23 -10.05
CA TYR A 89 -2.01 0.06 -10.70
C TYR A 89 -3.03 -0.68 -11.57
N LEU A 90 -4.26 -0.84 -11.07
CA LEU A 90 -5.34 -1.47 -11.83
C LEU A 90 -5.72 -0.63 -13.05
N LEU A 91 -5.81 0.69 -12.92
CA LEU A 91 -6.08 1.59 -14.03
C LEU A 91 -5.02 1.50 -15.13
N LYS A 92 -3.76 1.39 -14.73
CA LYS A 92 -2.65 1.24 -15.68
C LYS A 92 -2.83 -0.02 -16.54
N ASP A 93 -3.28 -1.11 -15.96
CA ASP A 93 -3.52 -2.38 -16.67
C ASP A 93 -4.94 -2.47 -17.24
N LYS A 94 -5.69 -1.38 -17.25
CA LYS A 94 -7.05 -1.29 -17.80
C LYS A 94 -8.04 -2.24 -17.15
N ILE A 95 -7.85 -2.55 -15.87
CA ILE A 95 -8.77 -3.38 -15.09
C ILE A 95 -9.82 -2.45 -14.47
N PRO A 96 -11.12 -2.73 -14.65
CA PRO A 96 -12.18 -1.90 -14.07
C PRO A 96 -12.13 -1.87 -12.57
N ILE A 97 -12.27 -0.66 -12.00
CA ILE A 97 -12.35 -0.49 -10.55
C ILE A 97 -13.79 -0.72 -10.12
N THR A 98 -14.01 -1.69 -9.25
CA THR A 98 -15.33 -2.04 -8.75
C THR A 98 -15.90 -0.96 -7.85
N ASN A 99 -17.24 -0.95 -7.67
CA ASN A 99 -17.88 -0.03 -6.72
C ASN A 99 -17.40 -0.29 -5.29
N LYS A 100 -17.11 -1.53 -4.93
CA LYS A 100 -16.54 -1.89 -3.63
C LYS A 100 -15.21 -1.17 -3.41
N TRP A 101 -14.31 -1.23 -4.38
CA TRP A 101 -12.99 -0.58 -4.28
C TRP A 101 -13.11 0.95 -4.26
N LYS A 102 -13.99 1.52 -5.06
CA LYS A 102 -14.26 2.97 -5.03
C LYS A 102 -14.77 3.41 -3.66
N SER A 103 -15.67 2.64 -3.07
CA SER A 103 -16.22 2.92 -1.75
C SER A 103 -15.14 2.85 -0.66
N ILE A 104 -14.28 1.83 -0.72
CA ILE A 104 -13.17 1.71 0.23
C ILE A 104 -12.26 2.93 0.15
N ALA A 105 -11.88 3.37 -1.05
CA ALA A 105 -11.02 4.53 -1.24
C ALA A 105 -11.69 5.82 -0.74
N ASN A 106 -12.97 6.00 -1.00
CA ASN A 106 -13.71 7.20 -0.59
C ASN A 106 -13.93 7.28 0.92
N ASN A 107 -14.08 6.15 1.59
CA ASN A 107 -14.37 6.09 3.02
C ASN A 107 -13.11 6.00 3.90
N ASN A 108 -11.94 5.75 3.31
CA ASN A 108 -10.69 5.56 4.04
C ASN A 108 -9.59 6.42 3.43
N LYS A 109 -9.67 7.72 3.68
CA LYS A 109 -8.75 8.70 3.09
C LYS A 109 -7.52 8.88 3.95
N TYR A 110 -6.35 8.78 3.32
CA TYR A 110 -5.09 9.14 3.94
C TYR A 110 -4.97 10.66 4.08
N PHE A 111 -3.94 11.11 4.80
CA PHE A 111 -3.65 12.53 4.90
C PHE A 111 -3.40 13.08 3.49
N ASN A 112 -3.77 14.35 3.27
CA ASN A 112 -3.71 14.95 1.92
C ASN A 112 -2.30 15.28 1.42
N THR A 113 -1.29 15.10 2.26
CA THR A 113 0.11 15.23 1.86
C THR A 113 0.69 13.84 1.59
N VAL A 114 1.26 13.64 0.41
CA VAL A 114 1.92 12.40 0.01
C VAL A 114 3.37 12.72 -0.33
N PHE A 115 4.30 11.96 0.24
CA PHE A 115 5.72 12.09 -0.11
C PHE A 115 6.05 11.13 -1.24
N ILE A 116 6.62 11.66 -2.32
CA ILE A 116 7.01 10.85 -3.47
C ILE A 116 8.53 10.92 -3.59
N THR A 117 9.17 9.74 -3.55
CA THR A 117 10.63 9.67 -3.74
C THR A 117 10.96 9.86 -5.22
N PRO A 118 11.92 10.74 -5.56
CA PRO A 118 12.30 10.95 -6.96
C PRO A 118 13.01 9.72 -7.53
N PRO A 119 12.95 9.56 -8.85
CA PRO A 119 13.64 8.45 -9.52
C PRO A 119 15.16 8.53 -9.38
#